data_8bcda881d051054d41c8d3efba519f4a
#
_entry.id   8bcda881d051054d41c8d3efba519f4a
#
_cell.length_a   1.000
_cell.length_b   1.000
_cell.length_c   1.000
_cell.angle_alpha   90.00
_cell.angle_beta   90.00
_cell.angle_gamma   90.00
#
_symmetry.space_group_name_H-M   'P 1'
#
loop_
_entity.id
_entity.type
_entity.pdbx_description
1 polymer ?
#
loop_
_entity_poly.entity_id
_entity_poly.type
_entity_poly.pdbx_seq_one_letter_code
_entity_poly.pdbx_strand_id
1 'polypeptide(L)'
;MAPSQRQIEEREARKQRILDGALNVFKANGIEGATMDHIAQESGFGKATLYYYFKSKEDVFSEILEAGWKNIWESLEPIIADQGSPRNSFIKLLIKIAEIAQARPGLFEFLFNAPKTIKLENQPWKEYQHR
;
A
#
# COMPACT_ATOMS: atom_id res chain seq x y z
N MET A 1 -27.36 11.85 2.30
CA MET A 1 -26.88 12.41 1.04
C MET A 1 -25.57 11.76 0.63
N ALA A 2 -25.47 11.39 -0.62
CA ALA A 2 -24.21 10.87 -1.14
C ALA A 2 -23.15 12.00 -1.18
N PRO A 3 -21.88 11.72 -0.84
CA PRO A 3 -20.83 12.73 -0.94
C PRO A 3 -20.59 13.14 -2.39
N SER A 4 -20.23 14.40 -2.59
CA SER A 4 -19.85 14.90 -3.91
C SER A 4 -18.54 14.25 -4.37
N GLN A 5 -18.28 14.28 -5.68
CA GLN A 5 -17.03 13.77 -6.23
C GLN A 5 -15.81 14.48 -5.60
N ARG A 6 -15.92 15.80 -5.39
CA ARG A 6 -14.86 16.57 -4.74
C ARG A 6 -14.58 16.08 -3.31
N GLN A 7 -15.65 15.79 -2.54
CA GLN A 7 -15.51 15.29 -1.18
C GLN A 7 -14.84 13.93 -1.14
N ILE A 8 -15.18 13.05 -2.09
CA ILE A 8 -14.56 11.73 -2.22
C ILE A 8 -13.08 11.88 -2.52
N GLU A 9 -12.72 12.73 -3.47
CA GLU A 9 -11.33 12.97 -3.85
C GLU A 9 -10.50 13.55 -2.71
N GLU A 10 -11.06 14.49 -1.96
CA GLU A 10 -10.41 15.09 -0.80
C GLU A 10 -10.18 14.06 0.31
N ARG A 11 -11.15 13.17 0.54
CA ARG A 11 -11.03 12.10 1.51
C ARG A 11 -9.93 11.12 1.11
N GLU A 12 -9.90 10.71 -0.15
CA GLU A 12 -8.88 9.80 -0.66
C GLU A 12 -7.48 10.43 -0.61
N ALA A 13 -7.37 11.73 -0.89
CA ALA A 13 -6.10 12.45 -0.81
C ALA A 13 -5.59 12.49 0.64
N ARG A 14 -6.46 12.75 1.61
CA ARG A 14 -6.08 12.74 3.03
C ARG A 14 -5.66 11.34 3.49
N LYS A 15 -6.41 10.33 3.08
CA LYS A 15 -6.09 8.93 3.38
C LYS A 15 -4.71 8.57 2.83
N GLN A 16 -4.41 8.97 1.60
CA GLN A 16 -3.12 8.70 0.99
C GLN A 16 -1.98 9.39 1.73
N ARG A 17 -2.18 10.62 2.22
CA ARG A 17 -1.18 11.31 3.03
C ARG A 17 -0.89 10.57 4.34
N ILE A 18 -1.92 10.00 4.94
CA ILE A 18 -1.75 9.18 6.16
C ILE A 18 -0.93 7.94 5.83
N LEU A 19 -1.25 7.25 4.74
CA LEU A 19 -0.51 6.05 4.33
C LEU A 19 0.95 6.35 4.01
N ASP A 20 1.23 7.47 3.34
CA ASP A 20 2.60 7.88 3.02
C ASP A 20 3.40 8.21 4.29
N GLY A 21 2.80 8.94 5.22
CA GLY A 21 3.44 9.23 6.51
C GLY A 21 3.67 7.97 7.33
N ALA A 22 2.68 7.09 7.35
CA ALA A 22 2.78 5.81 8.07
C ALA A 22 3.89 4.93 7.49
N LEU A 23 4.04 4.89 6.17
CA LEU A 23 5.10 4.13 5.53
C LEU A 23 6.48 4.58 6.04
N ASN A 24 6.69 5.90 6.14
CA ASN A 24 7.94 6.43 6.67
C ASN A 24 8.17 6.01 8.13
N VAL A 25 7.12 6.06 8.95
CA VAL A 25 7.21 5.64 10.35
C VAL A 25 7.52 4.15 10.47
N PHE A 26 6.84 3.31 9.71
CA PHE A 26 7.07 1.86 9.73
C PHE A 26 8.47 1.50 9.23
N LYS A 27 8.99 2.19 8.23
CA LYS A 27 10.33 1.96 7.72
C LYS A 27 11.41 2.34 8.74
N ALA A 28 11.18 3.41 9.49
CA ALA A 28 12.13 3.89 10.48
C ALA A 28 12.10 3.07 11.78
N ASN A 29 10.91 2.65 12.23
CA ASN A 29 10.71 2.10 13.56
C ASN A 29 10.19 0.66 13.58
N GLY A 30 9.84 0.09 12.43
CA GLY A 30 9.11 -1.17 12.37
C GLY A 30 7.67 -0.98 12.83
N ILE A 31 6.84 -2.02 12.66
CA ILE A 31 5.45 -1.94 13.09
C ILE A 31 5.32 -1.90 14.62
N GLU A 32 6.17 -2.66 15.32
CA GLU A 32 6.13 -2.69 16.78
C GLU A 32 6.55 -1.37 17.41
N GLY A 33 7.55 -0.70 16.83
CA GLY A 33 8.05 0.58 17.31
C GLY A 33 7.24 1.79 16.86
N ALA A 34 6.35 1.62 15.88
CA ALA A 34 5.50 2.70 15.39
C ALA A 34 4.33 2.95 16.34
N THR A 35 3.89 4.20 16.43
CA THR A 35 2.71 4.59 17.21
C THR A 35 1.78 5.42 16.35
N MET A 36 0.49 5.45 16.73
CA MET A 36 -0.47 6.30 16.06
C MET A 36 -0.09 7.78 16.19
N ASP A 37 0.50 8.17 17.31
CA ASP A 37 1.02 9.54 17.49
C ASP A 37 2.08 9.90 16.46
N HIS A 38 3.03 9.02 16.23
CA HIS A 38 4.07 9.22 15.22
C HIS A 38 3.47 9.33 13.82
N ILE A 39 2.50 8.48 13.50
CA ILE A 39 1.83 8.49 12.20
C ILE A 39 1.08 9.81 11.99
N ALA A 40 0.35 10.28 13.00
CA ALA A 40 -0.35 11.56 12.95
C ALA A 40 0.61 12.71 12.71
N GLN A 41 1.70 12.74 13.46
CA GLN A 41 2.73 13.78 13.35
C GLN A 41 3.37 13.78 11.96
N GLU A 42 3.77 12.62 11.46
CA GLU A 42 4.43 12.50 10.16
C GLU A 42 3.50 12.85 9.00
N SER A 43 2.21 12.51 9.12
CA SER A 43 1.22 12.82 8.09
C SER A 43 0.69 14.26 8.15
N GLY A 44 0.98 14.97 9.25
CA GLY A 44 0.52 16.35 9.44
C GLY A 44 -0.93 16.48 9.85
N PHE A 45 -1.53 15.42 10.40
CA PHE A 45 -2.90 15.43 10.91
C PHE A 45 -2.94 15.29 12.42
N GLY A 46 -4.04 15.77 13.03
CA GLY A 46 -4.29 15.51 14.42
C GLY A 46 -4.72 14.07 14.66
N LYS A 47 -4.58 13.62 15.91
CA LYS A 47 -4.97 12.26 16.33
C LYS A 47 -6.41 11.93 15.98
N ALA A 48 -7.34 12.84 16.26
CA ALA A 48 -8.77 12.60 16.00
C ALA A 48 -9.02 12.33 14.51
N THR A 49 -8.35 13.07 13.63
CA THR A 49 -8.47 12.86 12.19
C THR A 49 -7.91 11.49 11.79
N LEU A 50 -6.75 11.12 12.33
CA LEU A 50 -6.17 9.81 12.04
C LEU A 50 -7.09 8.68 12.48
N TYR A 51 -7.63 8.74 13.70
CA TYR A 51 -8.55 7.72 14.23
C TYR A 51 -9.89 7.66 13.49
N TYR A 52 -10.26 8.72 12.82
CA TYR A 52 -11.43 8.71 11.93
C TYR A 52 -11.21 7.76 10.74
N TYR A 53 -10.00 7.72 10.20
CA TYR A 53 -9.68 6.88 9.04
C TYR A 53 -9.24 5.47 9.41
N PHE A 54 -8.48 5.33 10.48
CA PHE A 54 -7.89 4.05 10.90
C PHE A 54 -7.97 3.89 12.41
N LYS A 55 -8.39 2.72 12.86
CA LYS A 55 -8.57 2.46 14.29
C LYS A 55 -7.26 2.11 15.00
N SER A 56 -6.29 1.57 14.28
CA SER A 56 -5.03 1.09 14.84
C SER A 56 -3.91 1.18 13.81
N LYS A 57 -2.67 1.10 14.29
CA LYS A 57 -1.51 1.04 13.40
C LYS A 57 -1.50 -0.21 12.54
N GLU A 58 -2.05 -1.30 13.05
CA GLU A 58 -2.19 -2.55 12.31
C GLU A 58 -3.13 -2.38 11.12
N ASP A 59 -4.21 -1.64 11.28
CA ASP A 59 -5.14 -1.31 10.19
C ASP A 59 -4.44 -0.47 9.11
N VAL A 60 -3.64 0.51 9.53
CA VAL A 60 -2.86 1.34 8.59
C VAL A 60 -1.86 0.47 7.82
N PHE A 61 -1.15 -0.39 8.53
CA PHE A 61 -0.17 -1.31 7.94
C PHE A 61 -0.82 -2.24 6.91
N SER A 62 -1.96 -2.83 7.27
CA SER A 62 -2.73 -3.71 6.40
C SER A 62 -3.17 -3.00 5.11
N GLU A 63 -3.61 -1.76 5.23
CA GLU A 63 -4.04 -0.96 4.07
C GLU A 63 -2.88 -0.67 3.13
N ILE A 64 -1.69 -0.38 3.66
CA ILE A 64 -0.49 -0.18 2.84
C ILE A 64 -0.17 -1.45 2.05
N LEU A 65 -0.20 -2.61 2.70
CA LEU A 65 0.08 -3.89 2.05
C LEU A 65 -0.97 -4.21 0.98
N GLU A 66 -2.25 -4.06 1.32
CA GLU A 66 -3.35 -4.34 0.39
C GLU A 66 -3.27 -3.45 -0.85
N ALA A 67 -3.16 -2.14 -0.65
CA ALA A 67 -3.10 -1.19 -1.76
C ALA A 67 -1.85 -1.41 -2.61
N GLY A 68 -0.71 -1.69 -1.99
CA GLY A 68 0.55 -1.92 -2.69
C GLY A 68 0.51 -3.18 -3.55
N TRP A 69 0.07 -4.30 -2.99
CA TRP A 69 -0.02 -5.56 -3.74
C TRP A 69 -1.07 -5.50 -4.83
N LYS A 70 -2.21 -4.86 -4.55
CA LYS A 70 -3.25 -4.66 -5.55
C LYS A 70 -2.74 -3.88 -6.75
N ASN A 71 -2.00 -2.80 -6.51
CA ASN A 71 -1.43 -1.98 -7.57
C ASN A 71 -0.45 -2.78 -8.43
N ILE A 72 0.43 -3.56 -7.78
CA ILE A 72 1.38 -4.42 -8.48
C ILE A 72 0.64 -5.44 -9.34
N TRP A 73 -0.34 -6.14 -8.76
CA TRP A 73 -1.10 -7.16 -9.47
C TRP A 73 -1.85 -6.58 -10.67
N GLU A 74 -2.56 -5.47 -10.47
CA GLU A 74 -3.31 -4.82 -11.55
C GLU A 74 -2.40 -4.35 -12.68
N SER A 75 -1.16 -3.99 -12.36
CA SER A 75 -0.17 -3.61 -13.37
C SER A 75 0.35 -4.79 -14.18
N LEU A 76 0.45 -5.97 -13.57
CA LEU A 76 1.01 -7.17 -14.20
C LEU A 76 -0.05 -8.03 -14.90
N GLU A 77 -1.29 -8.02 -14.40
CA GLU A 77 -2.35 -8.90 -14.91
C GLU A 77 -2.57 -8.77 -16.43
N PRO A 78 -2.66 -7.57 -17.03
CA PRO A 78 -2.84 -7.45 -18.48
C PRO A 78 -1.70 -8.08 -19.27
N ILE A 79 -0.48 -8.04 -18.74
CA ILE A 79 0.68 -8.63 -19.40
C ILE A 79 0.63 -10.16 -19.32
N ILE A 80 0.22 -10.69 -18.16
CA ILE A 80 0.07 -12.14 -17.94
C ILE A 80 -1.05 -12.70 -18.81
N ALA A 81 -2.14 -11.95 -18.97
CA ALA A 81 -3.31 -12.35 -19.74
C ALA A 81 -3.07 -12.28 -21.25
N ASP A 82 -2.03 -11.59 -21.71
CA ASP A 82 -1.71 -11.46 -23.13
C ASP A 82 -1.30 -12.82 -23.69
N GLN A 83 -1.99 -13.25 -24.76
CA GLN A 83 -1.75 -14.55 -25.41
C GLN A 83 -0.67 -14.50 -26.48
N GLY A 84 0.17 -13.47 -26.48
CA GLY A 84 1.29 -13.35 -27.40
C GLY A 84 2.42 -14.32 -27.05
N SER A 85 3.59 -14.08 -27.63
CA SER A 85 4.79 -14.89 -27.37
C SER A 85 5.14 -14.91 -25.88
N PRO A 86 5.34 -16.10 -25.28
CA PRO A 86 5.77 -16.19 -23.88
C PRO A 86 7.04 -15.41 -23.58
N ARG A 87 7.98 -15.40 -24.52
CA ARG A 87 9.23 -14.64 -24.39
C ARG A 87 8.96 -13.15 -24.29
N ASN A 88 8.09 -12.62 -25.16
CA ASN A 88 7.74 -11.20 -25.13
C ASN A 88 7.00 -10.82 -23.86
N SER A 89 6.10 -11.67 -23.40
CA SER A 89 5.38 -11.47 -22.13
C SER A 89 6.33 -11.43 -20.95
N PHE A 90 7.32 -12.33 -20.93
CA PHE A 90 8.33 -12.37 -19.86
C PHE A 90 9.15 -11.09 -19.83
N ILE A 91 9.60 -10.61 -21.00
CA ILE A 91 10.35 -9.37 -21.10
C ILE A 91 9.52 -8.18 -20.62
N LYS A 92 8.25 -8.12 -21.02
CA LYS A 92 7.33 -7.06 -20.59
C LYS A 92 7.10 -7.07 -19.06
N LEU A 93 7.00 -8.28 -18.47
CA LEU A 93 6.88 -8.42 -17.01
C LEU A 93 8.10 -7.88 -16.29
N LEU A 94 9.30 -8.22 -16.75
CA LEU A 94 10.53 -7.73 -16.14
C LEU A 94 10.64 -6.21 -16.23
N ILE A 95 10.30 -5.63 -17.38
CA ILE A 95 10.31 -4.18 -17.57
C ILE A 95 9.30 -3.52 -16.64
N LYS A 96 8.08 -4.09 -16.53
CA LYS A 96 7.04 -3.52 -15.70
C LYS A 96 7.40 -3.56 -14.20
N ILE A 97 7.98 -4.67 -13.76
CA ILE A 97 8.45 -4.80 -12.38
C ILE A 97 9.54 -3.75 -12.08
N ALA A 98 10.47 -3.56 -13.01
CA ALA A 98 11.51 -2.54 -12.87
C ALA A 98 10.91 -1.12 -12.79
N GLU A 99 9.91 -0.82 -13.63
CA GLU A 99 9.22 0.47 -13.58
C GLU A 99 8.53 0.69 -12.24
N ILE A 100 7.84 -0.32 -11.72
CA ILE A 100 7.17 -0.26 -10.42
C ILE A 100 8.19 -0.01 -9.30
N ALA A 101 9.30 -0.75 -9.33
CA ALA A 101 10.35 -0.61 -8.33
C ALA A 101 10.98 0.78 -8.35
N GLN A 102 11.16 1.38 -9.54
CA GLN A 102 11.77 2.70 -9.69
C GLN A 102 10.80 3.83 -9.34
N ALA A 103 9.49 3.64 -9.53
CA ALA A 103 8.50 4.67 -9.27
C ALA A 103 8.39 4.99 -7.77
N ARG A 104 8.38 3.96 -6.93
CA ARG A 104 8.29 4.10 -5.47
C ARG A 104 9.17 3.05 -4.79
N PRO A 105 10.50 3.24 -4.81
CA PRO A 105 11.43 2.20 -4.32
C PRO A 105 11.23 1.89 -2.83
N GLY A 106 10.89 2.88 -2.02
CA GLY A 106 10.63 2.65 -0.60
C GLY A 106 9.43 1.77 -0.32
N LEU A 107 8.35 1.97 -1.07
CA LEU A 107 7.15 1.15 -0.96
C LEU A 107 7.42 -0.27 -1.48
N PHE A 108 8.08 -0.38 -2.63
CA PHE A 108 8.41 -1.68 -3.23
C PHE A 108 9.24 -2.53 -2.27
N GLU A 109 10.30 -1.97 -1.71
CA GLU A 109 11.14 -2.64 -0.74
C GLU A 109 10.34 -3.05 0.50
N PHE A 110 9.49 -2.17 1.01
CA PHE A 110 8.65 -2.42 2.17
C PHE A 110 7.72 -3.62 1.95
N LEU A 111 7.07 -3.69 0.78
CA LEU A 111 6.14 -4.78 0.46
C LEU A 111 6.83 -6.14 0.44
N PHE A 112 8.06 -6.22 -0.06
CA PHE A 112 8.79 -7.49 -0.14
C PHE A 112 9.47 -7.86 1.17
N ASN A 113 9.74 -6.90 2.04
CA ASN A 113 10.41 -7.12 3.33
C ASN A 113 9.46 -7.03 4.52
N ALA A 114 8.15 -6.92 4.28
CA ALA A 114 7.17 -6.83 5.37
C ALA A 114 7.27 -8.06 6.29
N PRO A 115 7.21 -7.85 7.62
CA PRO A 115 7.34 -8.95 8.57
C PRO A 115 6.24 -9.99 8.36
N LYS A 116 6.64 -11.25 8.21
CA LYS A 116 5.71 -12.37 8.03
C LYS A 116 5.06 -12.81 9.34
N THR A 117 5.52 -12.27 10.45
CA THR A 117 5.12 -12.66 11.81
C THR A 117 3.89 -11.94 12.33
N ILE A 118 3.41 -10.91 11.61
CA ILE A 118 2.26 -10.13 12.05
C ILE A 118 0.98 -10.85 11.61
N LYS A 119 0.20 -11.27 12.60
CA LYS A 119 -1.13 -11.80 12.36
C LYS A 119 -2.09 -10.62 12.20
N LEU A 120 -2.45 -10.34 10.98
CA LEU A 120 -3.49 -9.36 10.67
C LEU A 120 -4.80 -10.13 10.56
N GLU A 121 -5.85 -9.63 11.20
CA GLU A 121 -7.15 -10.32 11.21
C GLU A 121 -7.72 -10.46 9.81
N ASN A 122 -7.51 -9.45 8.98
CA ASN A 122 -7.89 -9.49 7.57
C ASN A 122 -6.65 -9.27 6.72
N GLN A 123 -6.36 -10.23 5.87
CA GLN A 123 -5.21 -10.14 4.97
C GLN A 123 -5.67 -10.31 3.51
N PRO A 124 -6.53 -9.40 3.01
CA PRO A 124 -7.05 -9.52 1.64
C PRO A 124 -5.96 -9.48 0.58
N TRP A 125 -4.81 -8.87 0.89
CA TRP A 125 -3.66 -8.84 -0.02
C TRP A 125 -3.09 -10.24 -0.30
N LYS A 126 -3.36 -11.22 0.56
CA LYS A 126 -2.92 -12.61 0.33
C LYS A 126 -3.60 -13.23 -0.89
N GLU A 127 -4.79 -12.81 -1.23
CA GLU A 127 -5.46 -13.28 -2.44
C GLU A 127 -4.67 -12.93 -3.69
N TYR A 128 -3.99 -11.81 -3.68
CA TYR A 128 -3.18 -11.37 -4.82
C TYR A 128 -1.83 -12.09 -4.91
N GLN A 129 -1.36 -12.68 -3.82
CA GLN A 129 -0.11 -13.43 -3.81
C GLN A 129 -0.26 -14.86 -4.32
N HIS A 130 -1.47 -15.40 -4.28
CA HIS A 130 -1.72 -16.80 -4.65
C HIS A 130 -2.29 -16.99 -6.05
N ARG A 131 -2.42 -15.94 -6.80
CA ARG A 131 -2.91 -16.04 -8.18
C ARG A 131 -1.85 -16.41 -9.18
#